data_e10254f8630e51a1e7af3d38ce17d746
#
_entry.id   e10254f8630e51a1e7af3d38ce17d746
#
_cell.length_a   1.000
_cell.length_b   1.000
_cell.length_c   1.000
_cell.angle_alpha   90.00
_cell.angle_beta   90.00
_cell.angle_gamma   90.00
#
_symmetry.space_group_name_H-M   'P 1'
#
loop_
_entity.id
_entity.type
_entity.pdbx_description
1 polymer ?
#
loop_
_entity_poly.entity_id
_entity_poly.type
_entity_poly.pdbx_seq_one_letter_code
_entity_poly.pdbx_strand_id
1 'polypeptide(L)'
;MLSRDVPIDPAHAALLFVDVQNYNARSDGGEYAQMGAPERDKRYGYFFRAMQETALPNMQRLQVACRRARIEVMYTVIEALTRDGRDLSLDYKISGLFVPRGSWDAKVLDAIATE
;
A
#
# COMPACT_ATOMS: atom_id res chain seq x y z
N MET A 1 -23.01 -21.85 -13.91
CA MET A 1 -23.12 -20.45 -13.48
C MET A 1 -21.93 -20.11 -12.60
N LEU A 2 -21.22 -19.07 -12.91
CA LEU A 2 -20.12 -18.61 -12.07
C LEU A 2 -20.72 -17.88 -10.85
N SER A 3 -20.50 -18.40 -9.66
CA SER A 3 -20.89 -17.75 -8.41
C SER A 3 -19.73 -16.93 -7.88
N ARG A 4 -20.03 -15.75 -7.31
CA ARG A 4 -19.05 -14.95 -6.53
C ARG A 4 -19.01 -15.38 -5.06
N ASP A 5 -19.96 -16.18 -4.63
CA ASP A 5 -20.03 -16.71 -3.27
C ASP A 5 -19.21 -18.00 -3.18
N VAL A 6 -17.89 -17.85 -3.25
CA VAL A 6 -16.98 -18.97 -3.07
C VAL A 6 -16.55 -19.02 -1.60
N PRO A 7 -16.75 -20.14 -0.90
CA PRO A 7 -16.26 -20.28 0.46
C PRO A 7 -14.74 -20.13 0.51
N ILE A 8 -14.24 -19.37 1.49
CA ILE A 8 -12.80 -19.24 1.73
C ILE A 8 -12.35 -20.42 2.58
N ASP A 9 -11.41 -21.19 2.04
CA ASP A 9 -10.71 -22.22 2.81
C ASP A 9 -9.47 -21.59 3.45
N PRO A 10 -9.40 -21.42 4.77
CA PRO A 10 -8.26 -20.79 5.44
C PRO A 10 -6.92 -21.47 5.16
N ALA A 11 -6.93 -22.77 4.91
CA ALA A 11 -5.69 -23.52 4.63
C ALA A 11 -5.11 -23.21 3.22
N HIS A 12 -5.94 -22.65 2.33
CA HIS A 12 -5.57 -22.39 0.94
C HIS A 12 -5.79 -20.91 0.55
N ALA A 13 -5.82 -20.02 1.53
CA ALA A 13 -6.05 -18.60 1.32
C ALA A 13 -4.93 -17.75 1.93
N ALA A 14 -4.70 -16.58 1.36
CA ALA A 14 -3.85 -15.54 1.92
C ALA A 14 -4.51 -14.17 1.72
N LEU A 15 -4.27 -13.27 2.65
CA LEU A 15 -4.59 -11.85 2.51
C LEU A 15 -3.36 -11.12 2.02
N LEU A 16 -3.44 -10.50 0.86
CA LEU A 16 -2.34 -9.74 0.28
C LEU A 16 -2.65 -8.25 0.26
N PHE A 17 -1.84 -7.46 0.94
CA PHE A 17 -1.83 -6.01 0.83
C PHE A 17 -0.83 -5.60 -0.25
N VAL A 18 -1.33 -5.02 -1.34
CA VAL A 18 -0.52 -4.65 -2.49
C VAL A 18 -0.14 -3.18 -2.41
N ASP A 19 1.14 -2.91 -2.15
CA ASP A 19 1.76 -1.59 -2.21
C ASP A 19 1.06 -0.53 -1.33
N VAL A 20 0.59 -0.91 -0.15
CA VAL A 20 -0.03 0.00 0.81
C VAL A 20 1.08 0.61 1.68
N GLN A 21 1.72 1.64 1.15
CA GLN A 21 2.96 2.21 1.67
C GLN A 21 2.82 3.69 2.03
N ASN A 22 3.77 4.19 2.80
CA ASN A 22 3.85 5.63 3.08
C ASN A 22 3.97 6.45 1.79
N TYR A 23 4.71 5.96 0.80
CA TYR A 23 4.93 6.62 -0.48
C TYR A 23 3.65 7.09 -1.16
N ASN A 24 2.65 6.22 -1.27
CA ASN A 24 1.47 6.42 -2.11
C ASN A 24 0.14 6.50 -1.33
N ALA A 25 0.11 6.01 -0.11
CA ALA A 25 -1.13 5.95 0.67
C ALA A 25 -1.26 7.07 1.72
N ARG A 26 -0.21 7.88 1.88
CA ARG A 26 -0.19 9.03 2.79
C ARG A 26 -0.07 10.33 2.01
N SER A 27 -0.77 11.37 2.49
CA SER A 27 -0.69 12.70 1.87
C SER A 27 0.69 13.36 1.96
N ASP A 28 1.51 12.92 2.90
CA ASP A 28 2.91 13.35 3.07
C ASP A 28 3.92 12.38 2.43
N GLY A 29 3.44 11.37 1.68
CA GLY A 29 4.29 10.44 0.95
C GLY A 29 4.98 11.05 -0.27
N GLY A 30 6.06 10.41 -0.70
CA GLY A 30 6.92 10.93 -1.77
C GLY A 30 6.22 11.11 -3.11
N GLU A 31 5.18 10.34 -3.40
CA GLU A 31 4.37 10.51 -4.62
C GLU A 31 3.79 11.92 -4.76
N TYR A 32 3.49 12.56 -3.64
CA TYR A 32 2.83 13.87 -3.59
C TYR A 32 3.77 15.01 -3.22
N ALA A 33 5.06 14.74 -3.08
CA ALA A 33 6.04 15.69 -2.56
C ALA A 33 6.20 16.97 -3.41
N GLN A 34 5.97 16.87 -4.73
CA GLN A 34 6.09 18.01 -5.67
C GLN A 34 4.80 18.82 -5.77
N MET A 35 3.78 18.44 -5.04
CA MET A 35 2.45 19.01 -5.15
C MET A 35 2.15 19.90 -3.94
N GLY A 36 1.73 21.13 -4.18
CA GLY A 36 1.25 22.02 -3.10
C GLY A 36 -0.04 21.47 -2.46
N ALA A 37 -0.27 21.82 -1.18
CA ALA A 37 -1.45 21.35 -0.44
C ALA A 37 -2.78 21.62 -1.15
N PRO A 38 -3.05 22.83 -1.71
CA PRO A 38 -4.33 23.07 -2.40
C PRO A 38 -4.54 22.16 -3.60
N GLU A 39 -3.52 21.94 -4.41
CA GLU A 39 -3.60 21.04 -5.57
C GLU A 39 -3.79 19.60 -5.16
N ARG A 40 -3.03 19.15 -4.17
CA ARG A 40 -3.13 17.80 -3.61
C ARG A 40 -4.53 17.53 -3.08
N ASP A 41 -5.08 18.43 -2.29
CA ASP A 41 -6.42 18.29 -1.73
C ASP A 41 -7.50 18.27 -2.80
N LYS A 42 -7.35 19.07 -3.85
CA LYS A 42 -8.27 19.09 -4.99
C LYS A 42 -8.24 17.77 -5.77
N ARG A 43 -7.06 17.22 -6.04
CA ARG A 43 -6.88 16.02 -6.88
C ARG A 43 -7.07 14.72 -6.11
N TYR A 44 -6.62 14.66 -4.86
CA TYR A 44 -6.52 13.43 -4.07
C TYR A 44 -7.23 13.49 -2.72
N GLY A 45 -7.89 14.60 -2.38
CA GLY A 45 -8.57 14.74 -1.08
C GLY A 45 -9.59 13.64 -0.83
N TYR A 46 -10.37 13.25 -1.84
CA TYR A 46 -11.30 12.13 -1.74
C TYR A 46 -10.56 10.81 -1.44
N PHE A 47 -9.48 10.54 -2.14
CA PHE A 47 -8.66 9.34 -1.94
C PHE A 47 -8.14 9.26 -0.50
N PHE A 48 -7.56 10.33 0.03
CA PHE A 48 -7.03 10.31 1.39
C PHE A 48 -8.12 10.17 2.45
N ARG A 49 -9.26 10.81 2.27
CA ARG A 49 -10.41 10.63 3.17
C ARG A 49 -10.93 9.19 3.13
N ALA A 50 -11.11 8.63 1.95
CA ALA A 50 -11.56 7.25 1.78
C ALA A 50 -10.57 6.24 2.39
N MET A 51 -9.26 6.50 2.25
CA MET A 51 -8.23 5.68 2.91
C MET A 51 -8.37 5.73 4.43
N GLN A 52 -8.49 6.92 5.01
CA GLN A 52 -8.52 7.08 6.46
C GLN A 52 -9.85 6.63 7.08
N GLU A 53 -10.96 6.94 6.44
CA GLU A 53 -12.29 6.73 7.01
C GLU A 53 -12.87 5.34 6.72
N THR A 54 -12.44 4.71 5.61
CA THR A 54 -13.06 3.46 5.14
C THR A 54 -12.03 2.36 4.86
N ALA A 55 -11.08 2.60 3.96
CA ALA A 55 -10.21 1.54 3.47
C ALA A 55 -9.27 1.01 4.55
N LEU A 56 -8.55 1.90 5.23
CA LEU A 56 -7.57 1.50 6.24
C LEU A 56 -8.21 0.83 7.47
N PRO A 57 -9.31 1.35 8.05
CA PRO A 57 -10.04 0.63 9.10
C PRO A 57 -10.52 -0.76 8.68
N ASN A 58 -10.98 -0.91 7.44
CA ASN A 58 -11.40 -2.21 6.92
C ASN A 58 -10.22 -3.16 6.66
N MET A 59 -9.08 -2.63 6.21
CA MET A 59 -7.84 -3.42 6.10
C MET A 59 -7.40 -3.97 7.46
N GLN A 60 -7.46 -3.15 8.50
CA GLN A 60 -7.15 -3.58 9.87
C GLN A 60 -8.10 -4.68 10.35
N ARG A 61 -9.40 -4.52 10.10
CA ARG A 61 -10.41 -5.54 10.46
C ARG A 61 -10.17 -6.86 9.73
N LEU A 62 -9.87 -6.80 8.43
CA LEU A 62 -9.52 -7.98 7.64
C LEU A 62 -8.25 -8.65 8.16
N GLN A 63 -7.22 -7.87 8.47
CA GLN A 63 -5.97 -8.38 9.00
C GLN A 63 -6.18 -9.15 10.31
N VAL A 64 -6.93 -8.58 11.24
CA VAL A 64 -7.26 -9.23 12.51
C VAL A 64 -8.05 -10.52 12.29
N ALA A 65 -9.07 -10.47 11.43
CA ALA A 65 -9.91 -11.65 11.13
C ALA A 65 -9.09 -12.77 10.47
N CYS A 66 -8.23 -12.43 9.51
CA CYS A 66 -7.38 -13.40 8.83
C CYS A 66 -6.37 -14.05 9.79
N ARG A 67 -5.71 -13.26 10.65
CA ARG A 67 -4.79 -13.81 11.65
C ARG A 67 -5.50 -14.75 12.63
N ARG A 68 -6.69 -14.41 13.09
CA ARG A 68 -7.52 -15.30 13.94
C ARG A 68 -7.90 -16.59 13.23
N ALA A 69 -8.17 -16.53 11.94
CA ALA A 69 -8.51 -17.70 11.12
C ALA A 69 -7.27 -18.48 10.63
N ARG A 70 -6.06 -18.06 11.01
CA ARG A 70 -4.79 -18.63 10.53
C ARG A 70 -4.61 -18.52 9.01
N ILE A 71 -5.20 -17.50 8.42
CA ILE A 71 -4.95 -17.10 7.04
C ILE A 71 -3.69 -16.24 7.04
N GLU A 72 -2.75 -16.56 6.17
CA GLU A 72 -1.49 -15.82 6.05
C GLU A 72 -1.74 -14.40 5.58
N VAL A 73 -1.05 -13.43 6.19
CA VAL A 73 -1.10 -12.02 5.77
C VAL A 73 0.23 -11.66 5.11
N MET A 74 0.15 -11.21 3.88
CA MET A 74 1.29 -10.93 3.02
C MET A 74 1.27 -9.47 2.55
N TYR A 75 2.45 -8.96 2.17
CA TYR A 75 2.61 -7.58 1.71
C TYR A 75 3.49 -7.56 0.47
N THR A 76 3.16 -6.69 -0.47
CA THR A 76 4.10 -6.24 -1.50
C THR A 76 4.47 -4.80 -1.25
N VAL A 77 5.66 -4.41 -1.65
CA VAL A 77 6.13 -3.03 -1.59
C VAL A 77 6.88 -2.68 -2.87
N ILE A 78 6.75 -1.43 -3.29
CA ILE A 78 7.63 -0.82 -4.28
C ILE A 78 8.84 -0.28 -3.53
N GLU A 79 10.02 -0.80 -3.85
CA GLU A 79 11.28 -0.37 -3.25
C GLU A 79 12.42 -0.68 -4.20
N ALA A 80 13.30 0.27 -4.45
CA ALA A 80 14.51 0.03 -5.21
C ALA A 80 15.46 -0.90 -4.42
N LEU A 81 16.20 -1.73 -5.11
CA LEU A 81 17.23 -2.59 -4.50
C LEU A 81 18.46 -1.78 -4.08
N THR A 82 18.66 -0.62 -4.70
CA THR A 82 19.78 0.28 -4.42
C THR A 82 19.28 1.63 -3.91
N ARG A 83 20.14 2.35 -3.18
CA ARG A 83 19.80 3.67 -2.64
C ARG A 83 19.74 4.75 -3.72
N ASP A 84 20.50 4.59 -4.79
CA ASP A 84 20.58 5.54 -5.89
C ASP A 84 19.60 5.25 -7.04
N GLY A 85 18.85 4.15 -6.97
CA GLY A 85 17.86 3.80 -7.97
C GLY A 85 18.42 3.33 -9.31
N ARG A 86 19.69 2.96 -9.38
CA ARG A 86 20.29 2.50 -10.64
C ARG A 86 19.66 1.21 -11.18
N ASP A 87 19.01 0.44 -10.33
CA ASP A 87 18.28 -0.79 -10.65
C ASP A 87 16.85 -0.56 -11.12
N LEU A 88 16.36 0.69 -11.12
CA LEU A 88 15.01 1.01 -11.57
C LEU A 88 14.81 0.62 -13.03
N SER A 89 13.58 0.16 -13.34
CA SER A 89 13.15 -0.04 -14.73
C SER A 89 13.21 1.27 -15.52
N LEU A 90 13.30 1.17 -16.83
CA LEU A 90 13.28 2.35 -17.69
C LEU A 90 12.00 3.18 -17.48
N ASP A 91 10.88 2.51 -17.31
CA ASP A 91 9.58 3.12 -17.04
C ASP A 91 9.61 4.00 -15.77
N TYR A 92 10.16 3.48 -14.67
CA TYR A 92 10.30 4.24 -13.43
C TYR A 92 11.30 5.39 -13.56
N LYS A 93 12.38 5.21 -14.32
CA LYS A 93 13.33 6.30 -14.60
C LYS A 93 12.68 7.44 -15.39
N ILE A 94 11.84 7.11 -16.36
CA ILE A 94 11.11 8.09 -17.17
C ILE A 94 10.03 8.80 -16.36
N SER A 95 9.22 8.05 -15.61
CA SER A 95 8.12 8.60 -14.80
C SER A 95 8.58 9.34 -13.54
N GLY A 96 9.82 9.10 -13.11
CA GLY A 96 10.34 9.67 -11.87
C GLY A 96 9.86 8.95 -10.61
N LEU A 97 9.21 7.79 -10.75
CA LEU A 97 8.81 6.99 -9.60
C LEU A 97 10.04 6.37 -8.94
N PHE A 98 10.34 6.83 -7.74
CA PHE A 98 11.51 6.37 -7.01
C PHE A 98 11.22 6.23 -5.51
N VAL A 99 11.33 5.01 -5.03
CA VAL A 99 11.22 4.67 -3.61
C VAL A 99 12.56 4.07 -3.18
N PRO A 100 13.42 4.86 -2.55
CA PRO A 100 14.77 4.41 -2.20
C PRO A 100 14.75 3.24 -1.21
N ARG A 101 15.73 2.36 -1.34
CA ARG A 101 15.93 1.24 -0.42
C ARG A 101 16.02 1.73 1.03
N GLY A 102 15.23 1.12 1.93
CA GLY A 102 15.22 1.41 3.35
C GLY A 102 14.63 2.77 3.72
N SER A 103 14.00 3.48 2.77
CA SER A 103 13.37 4.77 3.03
C SER A 103 12.08 4.62 3.83
N TRP A 104 11.65 5.73 4.46
CA TRP A 104 10.35 5.80 5.10
C TRP A 104 9.20 5.56 4.11
N ASP A 105 9.35 6.05 2.87
CA ASP A 105 8.40 5.85 1.79
C ASP A 105 8.16 4.36 1.45
N ALA A 106 9.19 3.53 1.58
CA ALA A 106 9.11 2.11 1.30
C ALA A 106 8.30 1.32 2.35
N LYS A 107 8.10 1.88 3.53
CA LYS A 107 7.43 1.17 4.62
C LYS A 107 5.95 1.00 4.35
N VAL A 108 5.43 -0.18 4.69
CA VAL A 108 3.99 -0.41 4.83
C VAL A 108 3.44 0.54 5.89
N LEU A 109 2.20 1.00 5.70
CA LEU A 109 1.52 1.86 6.69
C LEU A 109 1.53 1.20 8.08
N ASP A 110 1.89 1.98 9.10
CA ASP A 110 1.98 1.48 10.49
C ASP A 110 0.70 0.78 10.95
N ALA A 111 -0.46 1.28 10.51
CA ALA A 111 -1.76 0.75 10.90
C ALA A 111 -1.99 -0.71 10.49
N ILE A 112 -1.30 -1.21 9.47
CA ILE A 112 -1.39 -2.58 8.95
C ILE A 112 -0.03 -3.27 8.89
N ALA A 113 1.02 -2.68 9.43
CA ALA A 113 2.35 -3.24 9.41
C ALA A 113 2.42 -4.60 10.15
N THR A 114 3.47 -5.34 9.86
CA THR A 114 3.83 -6.53 10.65
C THR A 114 4.22 -6.12 12.06
N GLU A 115 3.89 -6.96 13.03
CA GLU A 115 4.38 -6.81 14.41
C GLU A 115 5.88 -7.09 14.50
#